data_4f164ac7a95340e47798c1f704dc5a74
#
_entry.id   4f164ac7a95340e47798c1f704dc5a74
#
_cell.length_a   1.000
_cell.length_b   1.000
_cell.length_c   1.000
_cell.angle_alpha   90.00
_cell.angle_beta   90.00
_cell.angle_gamma   90.00
#
_symmetry.space_group_name_H-M   'P 1'
#
loop_
_entity.id
_entity.type
_entity.pdbx_description
1 polymer ?
#
loop_
_entity_poly.entity_id
_entity_poly.type
_entity_poly.pdbx_seq_one_letter_code
_entity_poly.pdbx_strand_id
1 'polypeptide(L)'
;LEAFRWSKISIVFQSAMNALNPVMKIRDQITDVMLHHGVDKSEAAQRAVDLFDLVGIEPARLDAYPHQLSGGMRQRAVIAIALALKPPMLIMDEPTTALDVVVQKDILEQITELRKKLGFSILFITHDLSLLVEISTHISIMYAGDIVEKAPARELFENPKHPYTLGLMNSFPSISGAKQKLVGIPGSPPDLVAPPSGCKFHPRCA
;
A
#
# COMPACT_ATOMS: atom_id res chain seq x y z
N LEU A 1 13.58 -10.53 16.15
CA LEU A 1 13.05 -9.59 15.12
C LEU A 1 13.44 -10.02 13.71
N GLU A 2 14.70 -10.45 13.47
CA GLU A 2 15.16 -10.89 12.13
C GLU A 2 14.36 -12.07 11.59
N ALA A 3 14.13 -13.10 12.38
CA ALA A 3 13.32 -14.26 11.97
C ALA A 3 11.84 -13.93 11.71
N PHE A 4 11.37 -12.75 12.11
CA PHE A 4 10.00 -12.31 11.91
C PHE A 4 9.84 -11.45 10.64
N ARG A 5 10.84 -10.61 10.35
CA ARG A 5 10.87 -9.78 9.13
C ARG A 5 10.90 -10.68 7.91
N TRP A 6 10.26 -10.27 6.86
CA TRP A 6 10.13 -10.94 5.56
C TRP A 6 9.40 -12.28 5.61
N SER A 7 9.56 -13.09 6.67
CA SER A 7 8.93 -14.41 6.77
C SER A 7 7.50 -14.35 7.34
N LYS A 8 7.20 -13.40 8.23
CA LYS A 8 5.88 -13.22 8.85
C LYS A 8 5.21 -11.93 8.41
N ILE A 9 5.98 -10.85 8.32
CA ILE A 9 5.53 -9.54 7.88
C ILE A 9 6.57 -8.98 6.92
N SER A 10 6.12 -8.54 5.76
CA SER A 10 6.91 -7.76 4.81
C SER A 10 6.29 -6.38 4.62
N ILE A 11 7.12 -5.41 4.27
CA ILE A 11 6.71 -4.00 4.15
C ILE A 11 7.18 -3.44 2.81
N VAL A 12 6.25 -2.81 2.10
CA VAL A 12 6.51 -1.94 0.95
C VAL A 12 6.35 -0.50 1.42
N PHE A 13 7.47 0.21 1.57
CA PHE A 13 7.47 1.59 2.06
C PHE A 13 7.00 2.59 1.00
N GLN A 14 6.62 3.79 1.44
CA GLN A 14 6.39 4.94 0.57
C GLN A 14 7.63 5.20 -0.30
N SER A 15 7.43 5.48 -1.58
CA SER A 15 8.53 5.64 -2.56
C SER A 15 9.48 4.43 -2.66
N ALA A 16 8.96 3.23 -2.46
CA ALA A 16 9.72 1.99 -2.45
C ALA A 16 10.56 1.75 -3.73
N MET A 17 10.19 2.40 -4.84
CA MET A 17 11.02 2.40 -6.06
C MET A 17 12.43 2.95 -5.85
N ASN A 18 12.62 3.82 -4.85
CA ASN A 18 13.92 4.39 -4.48
C ASN A 18 14.70 3.49 -3.50
N ALA A 19 14.04 2.46 -2.95
CA ALA A 19 14.69 1.48 -2.07
C ALA A 19 15.49 0.44 -2.84
N LEU A 20 15.30 0.32 -4.15
CA LEU A 20 16.11 -0.55 -4.99
C LEU A 20 17.54 -0.02 -5.09
N ASN A 21 18.52 -0.89 -4.82
CA ASN A 21 19.94 -0.55 -4.96
C ASN A 21 20.28 -0.33 -6.46
N PRO A 22 20.66 0.89 -6.88
CA PRO A 22 20.84 1.20 -8.30
C PRO A 22 22.02 0.49 -8.97
N VAL A 23 22.97 -0.02 -8.18
CA VAL A 23 24.17 -0.70 -8.68
C VAL A 23 24.11 -2.22 -8.57
N MET A 24 22.97 -2.77 -8.13
CA MET A 24 22.72 -4.21 -8.10
C MET A 24 21.65 -4.59 -9.11
N LYS A 25 21.80 -5.75 -9.75
CA LYS A 25 20.75 -6.33 -10.60
C LYS A 25 19.52 -6.68 -9.75
N ILE A 26 18.36 -6.64 -10.37
CA ILE A 26 17.11 -6.97 -9.66
C ILE A 26 17.12 -8.42 -9.16
N ARG A 27 17.65 -9.34 -9.93
CA ARG A 27 17.85 -10.75 -9.53
C ARG A 27 18.54 -10.85 -8.18
N ASP A 28 19.66 -10.15 -8.04
CA ASP A 28 20.48 -10.22 -6.84
C ASP A 28 19.71 -9.68 -5.62
N GLN A 29 18.96 -8.59 -5.79
CA GLN A 29 18.16 -8.00 -4.71
C GLN A 29 17.01 -8.91 -4.25
N ILE A 30 16.36 -9.64 -5.17
CA ILE A 30 15.31 -10.61 -4.82
C ILE A 30 15.90 -11.83 -4.13
N THR A 31 16.98 -12.38 -4.68
CA THR A 31 17.60 -13.61 -4.15
C THR A 31 18.31 -13.37 -2.83
N ASP A 32 18.87 -12.19 -2.59
CA ASP A 32 19.54 -11.81 -1.34
C ASP A 32 18.64 -12.01 -0.12
N VAL A 33 17.39 -11.55 -0.21
CA VAL A 33 16.39 -11.74 0.85
C VAL A 33 16.17 -13.23 1.15
N MET A 34 16.07 -14.07 0.12
CA MET A 34 15.86 -15.51 0.28
C MET A 34 17.08 -16.23 0.83
N LEU A 35 18.26 -15.91 0.31
CA LEU A 35 19.53 -16.50 0.76
C LEU A 35 19.83 -16.16 2.24
N HIS A 36 19.56 -14.91 2.65
CA HIS A 36 19.72 -14.49 4.04
C HIS A 36 18.82 -15.28 4.99
N HIS A 37 17.69 -15.77 4.53
CA HIS A 37 16.77 -16.62 5.29
C HIS A 37 16.97 -18.12 5.07
N GLY A 38 18.10 -18.51 4.50
CA GLY A 38 18.52 -19.91 4.36
C GLY A 38 17.87 -20.69 3.23
N VAL A 39 17.26 -20.01 2.26
CA VAL A 39 16.76 -20.66 1.03
C VAL A 39 17.96 -21.02 0.15
N ASP A 40 17.93 -22.21 -0.44
CA ASP A 40 18.99 -22.66 -1.36
C ASP A 40 19.11 -21.74 -2.58
N LYS A 41 20.34 -21.59 -3.11
CA LYS A 41 20.63 -20.68 -4.23
C LYS A 41 19.86 -21.05 -5.51
N SER A 42 19.71 -22.33 -5.79
CA SER A 42 18.97 -22.80 -6.98
C SER A 42 17.48 -22.55 -6.83
N GLU A 43 16.94 -22.80 -5.65
CA GLU A 43 15.55 -22.50 -5.29
C GLU A 43 15.26 -21.00 -5.32
N ALA A 44 16.15 -20.17 -4.75
CA ALA A 44 16.00 -18.72 -4.77
C ALA A 44 16.00 -18.16 -6.21
N ALA A 45 16.88 -18.69 -7.08
CA ALA A 45 16.93 -18.29 -8.49
C ALA A 45 15.63 -18.65 -9.23
N GLN A 46 15.09 -19.86 -9.03
CA GLN A 46 13.82 -20.25 -9.65
C GLN A 46 12.65 -19.43 -9.11
N ARG A 47 12.57 -19.23 -7.79
CA ARG A 47 11.54 -18.37 -7.19
C ARG A 47 11.57 -16.93 -7.70
N ALA A 48 12.74 -16.37 -7.96
CA ALA A 48 12.86 -15.04 -8.54
C ALA A 48 12.20 -14.96 -9.93
N VAL A 49 12.37 -16.00 -10.75
CA VAL A 49 11.70 -16.12 -12.06
C VAL A 49 10.17 -16.18 -11.88
N ASP A 50 9.70 -17.08 -11.00
CA ASP A 50 8.28 -17.26 -10.74
C ASP A 50 7.62 -15.99 -10.19
N LEU A 51 8.33 -15.25 -9.33
CA LEU A 51 7.86 -13.98 -8.76
C LEU A 51 7.74 -12.89 -9.82
N PHE A 52 8.67 -12.82 -10.76
CA PHE A 52 8.61 -11.84 -11.83
C PHE A 52 7.45 -12.11 -12.79
N ASP A 53 7.26 -13.37 -13.17
CA ASP A 53 6.08 -13.78 -13.94
C ASP A 53 4.78 -13.45 -13.19
N LEU A 54 4.75 -13.75 -11.89
CA LEU A 54 3.60 -13.49 -11.02
C LEU A 54 3.22 -12.00 -10.93
N VAL A 55 4.22 -11.10 -10.92
CA VAL A 55 3.99 -9.65 -10.93
C VAL A 55 3.92 -9.05 -12.34
N GLY A 56 3.82 -9.89 -13.37
CA GLY A 56 3.65 -9.47 -14.76
C GLY A 56 4.87 -8.72 -15.32
N ILE A 57 6.08 -9.10 -14.89
CA ILE A 57 7.34 -8.62 -15.47
C ILE A 57 7.99 -9.80 -16.18
N GLU A 58 8.42 -9.57 -17.42
CA GLU A 58 9.16 -10.58 -18.17
C GLU A 58 10.42 -11.04 -17.40
N PRO A 59 10.64 -12.35 -17.16
CA PRO A 59 11.78 -12.85 -16.38
C PRO A 59 13.15 -12.42 -16.91
N ALA A 60 13.28 -12.13 -18.19
CA ALA A 60 14.52 -11.58 -18.78
C ALA A 60 14.95 -10.25 -18.12
N ARG A 61 14.01 -9.49 -17.55
CA ARG A 61 14.27 -8.25 -16.82
C ARG A 61 14.89 -8.44 -15.43
N LEU A 62 15.01 -9.67 -14.94
CA LEU A 62 15.74 -9.96 -13.69
C LEU A 62 17.20 -9.53 -13.77
N ASP A 63 17.82 -9.59 -14.94
CA ASP A 63 19.21 -9.20 -15.13
C ASP A 63 19.40 -7.70 -15.39
N ALA A 64 18.31 -6.93 -15.40
CA ALA A 64 18.34 -5.48 -15.52
C ALA A 64 18.71 -4.80 -14.19
N TYR A 65 19.21 -3.58 -14.29
CA TYR A 65 19.37 -2.65 -13.16
C TYR A 65 18.11 -1.81 -12.97
N PRO A 66 17.84 -1.26 -11.77
CA PRO A 66 16.64 -0.47 -11.50
C PRO A 66 16.39 0.67 -12.48
N HIS A 67 17.44 1.35 -12.94
CA HIS A 67 17.32 2.46 -13.90
C HIS A 67 16.88 2.03 -15.31
N GLN A 68 16.96 0.74 -15.62
CA GLN A 68 16.50 0.17 -16.90
C GLN A 68 15.01 -0.25 -16.88
N LEU A 69 14.35 -0.11 -15.73
CA LEU A 69 12.93 -0.41 -15.52
C LEU A 69 12.09 0.87 -15.50
N SER A 70 10.86 0.80 -16.01
CA SER A 70 9.87 1.87 -15.83
C SER A 70 9.48 2.02 -14.35
N GLY A 71 8.82 3.13 -13.97
CA GLY A 71 8.33 3.34 -12.60
C GLY A 71 7.42 2.20 -12.13
N GLY A 72 6.42 1.84 -12.94
CA GLY A 72 5.53 0.71 -12.63
C GLY A 72 6.26 -0.63 -12.51
N MET A 73 7.25 -0.91 -13.38
CA MET A 73 8.06 -2.13 -13.26
C MET A 73 8.91 -2.14 -11.99
N ARG A 74 9.50 -1.00 -11.59
CA ARG A 74 10.23 -0.90 -10.32
C ARG A 74 9.32 -1.18 -9.13
N GLN A 75 8.11 -0.62 -9.14
CA GLN A 75 7.13 -0.86 -8.08
C GLN A 75 6.74 -2.33 -8.00
N ARG A 76 6.46 -2.98 -9.14
CA ARG A 76 6.18 -4.42 -9.21
C ARG A 76 7.35 -5.26 -8.74
N ALA A 77 8.59 -4.88 -9.07
CA ALA A 77 9.79 -5.56 -8.58
C ALA A 77 9.92 -5.48 -7.05
N VAL A 78 9.64 -4.32 -6.44
CA VAL A 78 9.62 -4.18 -4.98
C VAL A 78 8.53 -5.05 -4.35
N ILE A 79 7.35 -5.15 -4.96
CA ILE A 79 6.29 -6.06 -4.50
C ILE A 79 6.75 -7.52 -4.60
N ALA A 80 7.44 -7.91 -5.68
CA ALA A 80 8.02 -9.24 -5.83
C ALA A 80 9.04 -9.54 -4.72
N ILE A 81 9.93 -8.59 -4.41
CA ILE A 81 10.88 -8.71 -3.29
C ILE A 81 10.13 -8.89 -1.96
N ALA A 82 9.08 -8.10 -1.72
CA ALA A 82 8.29 -8.20 -0.49
C ALA A 82 7.57 -9.56 -0.34
N LEU A 83 7.25 -10.21 -1.45
CA LEU A 83 6.61 -11.53 -1.49
C LEU A 83 7.60 -12.71 -1.55
N ALA A 84 8.92 -12.46 -1.59
CA ALA A 84 9.95 -13.48 -1.81
C ALA A 84 9.89 -14.66 -0.82
N LEU A 85 9.54 -14.41 0.44
CA LEU A 85 9.39 -15.42 1.48
C LEU A 85 7.93 -15.80 1.78
N LYS A 86 6.98 -15.42 0.92
CA LYS A 86 5.54 -15.70 1.06
C LYS A 86 4.99 -15.31 2.44
N PRO A 87 5.18 -14.06 2.90
CA PRO A 87 4.72 -13.64 4.21
C PRO A 87 3.19 -13.73 4.30
N PRO A 88 2.62 -14.15 5.45
CA PRO A 88 1.17 -14.14 5.65
C PRO A 88 0.57 -12.73 5.74
N MET A 89 1.40 -11.70 5.96
CA MET A 89 0.98 -10.30 6.04
C MET A 89 1.93 -9.39 5.26
N LEU A 90 1.34 -8.53 4.43
CA LEU A 90 2.04 -7.47 3.68
C LEU A 90 1.52 -6.10 4.13
N ILE A 91 2.43 -5.24 4.59
CA ILE A 91 2.13 -3.84 4.87
C ILE A 91 2.53 -3.02 3.64
N MET A 92 1.64 -2.17 3.16
CA MET A 92 1.87 -1.31 2.00
C MET A 92 1.60 0.14 2.41
N ASP A 93 2.66 0.93 2.51
CA ASP A 93 2.59 2.33 2.91
C ASP A 93 2.68 3.22 1.68
N GLU A 94 1.55 3.78 1.27
CA GLU A 94 1.40 4.61 0.06
C GLU A 94 2.08 4.02 -1.19
N PRO A 95 1.82 2.75 -1.53
CA PRO A 95 2.61 2.04 -2.53
C PRO A 95 2.47 2.58 -3.96
N THR A 96 1.49 3.41 -4.21
CA THR A 96 1.16 3.96 -5.54
C THR A 96 1.47 5.46 -5.66
N THR A 97 2.00 6.08 -4.62
CA THR A 97 2.43 7.49 -4.64
C THR A 97 3.50 7.71 -5.72
N ALA A 98 3.39 8.78 -6.47
CA ALA A 98 4.23 9.14 -7.62
C ALA A 98 4.07 8.26 -8.89
N LEU A 99 2.99 7.50 -8.99
CA LEU A 99 2.59 6.81 -10.22
C LEU A 99 1.41 7.54 -10.87
N ASP A 100 1.31 7.43 -12.18
CA ASP A 100 0.10 7.90 -12.88
C ASP A 100 -1.11 7.00 -12.56
N VAL A 101 -2.31 7.56 -12.73
CA VAL A 101 -3.58 6.92 -12.33
C VAL A 101 -3.80 5.56 -13.00
N VAL A 102 -3.36 5.40 -14.25
CA VAL A 102 -3.53 4.13 -14.98
C VAL A 102 -2.64 3.06 -14.39
N VAL A 103 -1.35 3.35 -14.20
CA VAL A 103 -0.39 2.43 -13.57
C VAL A 103 -0.77 2.11 -12.13
N GLN A 104 -1.30 3.10 -11.39
CA GLN A 104 -1.80 2.91 -10.04
C GLN A 104 -2.93 1.87 -10.00
N LYS A 105 -3.91 2.00 -10.90
CA LYS A 105 -5.02 1.06 -11.00
C LYS A 105 -4.53 -0.36 -11.34
N ASP A 106 -3.66 -0.48 -12.34
CA ASP A 106 -3.09 -1.77 -12.75
C ASP A 106 -2.36 -2.48 -11.58
N ILE A 107 -1.61 -1.73 -10.77
CA ILE A 107 -0.91 -2.29 -9.60
C ILE A 107 -1.89 -2.75 -8.54
N LEU A 108 -2.97 -1.99 -8.27
CA LEU A 108 -3.97 -2.37 -7.28
C LEU A 108 -4.78 -3.61 -7.68
N GLU A 109 -5.16 -3.71 -8.95
CA GLU A 109 -5.79 -4.90 -9.51
C GLU A 109 -4.87 -6.12 -9.35
N GLN A 110 -3.60 -5.96 -9.72
CA GLN A 110 -2.60 -7.02 -9.59
C GLN A 110 -2.40 -7.45 -8.12
N ILE A 111 -2.26 -6.51 -7.18
CA ILE A 111 -2.15 -6.83 -5.75
C ILE A 111 -3.37 -7.60 -5.25
N THR A 112 -4.57 -7.21 -5.72
CA THR A 112 -5.81 -7.89 -5.35
C THR A 112 -5.85 -9.33 -5.87
N GLU A 113 -5.39 -9.58 -7.09
CA GLU A 113 -5.25 -10.91 -7.66
C GLU A 113 -4.20 -11.74 -6.93
N LEU A 114 -3.03 -11.16 -6.65
CA LEU A 114 -1.97 -11.80 -5.88
C LEU A 114 -2.46 -12.23 -4.50
N ARG A 115 -3.20 -11.35 -3.81
CA ARG A 115 -3.80 -11.68 -2.51
C ARG A 115 -4.76 -12.87 -2.60
N LYS A 116 -5.62 -12.91 -3.62
CA LYS A 116 -6.54 -14.06 -3.84
C LYS A 116 -5.77 -15.34 -4.12
N LYS A 117 -4.73 -15.27 -4.93
CA LYS A 117 -3.93 -16.42 -5.38
C LYS A 117 -3.03 -16.98 -4.27
N LEU A 118 -2.40 -16.12 -3.48
CA LEU A 118 -1.41 -16.48 -2.46
C LEU A 118 -1.96 -16.53 -1.03
N GLY A 119 -3.14 -15.96 -0.77
CA GLY A 119 -3.83 -16.05 0.53
C GLY A 119 -3.25 -15.19 1.65
N PHE A 120 -2.48 -14.14 1.36
CA PHE A 120 -1.94 -13.24 2.38
C PHE A 120 -2.91 -12.09 2.74
N SER A 121 -2.71 -11.52 3.94
CA SER A 121 -3.43 -10.33 4.38
C SER A 121 -2.66 -9.06 4.01
N ILE A 122 -3.40 -7.97 3.74
CA ILE A 122 -2.80 -6.67 3.43
C ILE A 122 -3.24 -5.64 4.45
N LEU A 123 -2.29 -4.91 5.03
CA LEU A 123 -2.50 -3.62 5.68
C LEU A 123 -2.11 -2.53 4.69
N PHE A 124 -3.10 -1.87 4.10
CA PHE A 124 -2.90 -0.83 3.10
C PHE A 124 -3.05 0.56 3.74
N ILE A 125 -2.03 1.39 3.67
CA ILE A 125 -2.02 2.76 4.20
C ILE A 125 -2.05 3.70 3.00
N THR A 126 -3.02 4.60 2.97
CA THR A 126 -3.14 5.61 1.91
C THR A 126 -3.95 6.81 2.39
N HIS A 127 -3.74 7.96 1.75
CA HIS A 127 -4.59 9.13 1.90
C HIS A 127 -5.73 9.18 0.86
N ASP A 128 -5.72 8.28 -0.13
CA ASP A 128 -6.75 8.22 -1.17
C ASP A 128 -7.84 7.21 -0.79
N LEU A 129 -8.98 7.75 -0.33
CA LEU A 129 -10.13 6.95 0.05
C LEU A 129 -10.77 6.23 -1.13
N SER A 130 -10.68 6.77 -2.35
CA SER A 130 -11.31 6.16 -3.52
C SER A 130 -10.73 4.79 -3.83
N LEU A 131 -9.44 4.60 -3.57
CA LEU A 131 -8.77 3.32 -3.72
C LEU A 131 -9.22 2.29 -2.70
N LEU A 132 -9.49 2.74 -1.46
CA LEU A 132 -9.88 1.85 -0.36
C LEU A 132 -11.25 1.20 -0.56
N VAL A 133 -12.17 1.88 -1.25
CA VAL A 133 -13.51 1.33 -1.54
C VAL A 133 -13.43 0.03 -2.32
N GLU A 134 -12.50 -0.03 -3.28
CA GLU A 134 -12.41 -1.15 -4.22
C GLU A 134 -11.66 -2.35 -3.63
N ILE A 135 -10.67 -2.11 -2.76
CA ILE A 135 -9.74 -3.17 -2.32
C ILE A 135 -9.90 -3.60 -0.88
N SER A 136 -10.57 -2.80 -0.03
CA SER A 136 -10.59 -3.03 1.43
C SER A 136 -11.84 -3.75 1.89
N THR A 137 -11.68 -4.66 2.84
CA THR A 137 -12.79 -5.27 3.60
C THR A 137 -13.16 -4.45 4.83
N HIS A 138 -12.17 -3.85 5.49
CA HIS A 138 -12.32 -2.98 6.66
C HIS A 138 -11.45 -1.74 6.48
N ILE A 139 -11.92 -0.61 6.97
CA ILE A 139 -11.19 0.66 6.93
C ILE A 139 -11.07 1.21 8.34
N SER A 140 -9.91 1.78 8.64
CA SER A 140 -9.66 2.54 9.86
C SER A 140 -9.28 3.96 9.47
N ILE A 141 -10.02 4.94 9.94
CA ILE A 141 -9.75 6.37 9.71
C ILE A 141 -8.90 6.89 10.86
N MET A 142 -7.77 7.49 10.51
CA MET A 142 -6.84 8.10 11.47
C MET A 142 -6.89 9.62 11.38
N TYR A 143 -6.91 10.28 12.54
CA TYR A 143 -6.80 11.73 12.64
C TYR A 143 -5.88 12.11 13.80
N ALA A 144 -4.90 12.95 13.53
CA ALA A 144 -3.96 13.44 14.54
C ALA A 144 -3.31 12.31 15.39
N GLY A 145 -3.00 11.16 14.78
CA GLY A 145 -2.37 10.01 15.42
C GLY A 145 -3.31 9.02 16.09
N ASP A 146 -4.62 9.31 16.18
CA ASP A 146 -5.63 8.41 16.76
C ASP A 146 -6.50 7.77 15.67
N ILE A 147 -6.89 6.50 15.87
CA ILE A 147 -7.95 5.88 15.08
C ILE A 147 -9.29 6.41 15.59
N VAL A 148 -9.93 7.24 14.77
CA VAL A 148 -11.20 7.90 15.15
C VAL A 148 -12.42 7.10 14.73
N GLU A 149 -12.29 6.26 13.71
CA GLU A 149 -13.37 5.36 13.29
C GLU A 149 -12.78 4.09 12.65
N LYS A 150 -13.44 2.96 12.87
CA LYS A 150 -13.13 1.68 12.27
C LYS A 150 -14.40 0.91 11.98
N ALA A 151 -14.60 0.50 10.73
CA ALA A 151 -15.79 -0.24 10.31
C ALA A 151 -15.49 -1.11 9.06
N PRO A 152 -16.39 -2.06 8.69
CA PRO A 152 -16.41 -2.62 7.35
C PRO A 152 -16.48 -1.51 6.31
N ALA A 153 -15.76 -1.67 5.19
CA ALA A 153 -15.64 -0.62 4.18
C ALA A 153 -17.00 -0.07 3.75
N ARG A 154 -17.95 -0.95 3.42
CA ARG A 154 -19.30 -0.57 3.00
C ARG A 154 -20.02 0.27 4.05
N GLU A 155 -20.01 -0.14 5.33
CA GLU A 155 -20.67 0.58 6.42
C GLU A 155 -20.06 1.98 6.60
N LEU A 156 -18.73 2.08 6.51
CA LEU A 156 -18.03 3.35 6.66
C LEU A 156 -18.40 4.36 5.56
N PHE A 157 -18.63 3.89 4.33
CA PHE A 157 -19.06 4.76 3.23
C PHE A 157 -20.55 5.10 3.27
N GLU A 158 -21.41 4.14 3.63
CA GLU A 158 -22.87 4.33 3.63
C GLU A 158 -23.34 5.10 4.88
N ASN A 159 -22.66 4.93 6.03
CA ASN A 159 -23.09 5.47 7.33
C ASN A 159 -21.89 5.82 8.22
N PRO A 160 -21.04 6.81 7.84
CA PRO A 160 -19.94 7.28 8.67
C PRO A 160 -20.48 7.86 9.98
N LYS A 161 -19.86 7.50 11.10
CA LYS A 161 -20.33 7.90 12.45
C LYS A 161 -19.51 9.04 13.03
N HIS A 162 -18.21 9.12 12.66
CA HIS A 162 -17.35 10.17 13.15
C HIS A 162 -17.43 11.41 12.23
N PRO A 163 -17.59 12.65 12.78
CA PRO A 163 -17.70 13.86 11.95
C PRO A 163 -16.52 14.11 11.00
N TYR A 164 -15.31 13.70 11.38
CA TYR A 164 -14.16 13.76 10.48
C TYR A 164 -14.32 12.84 9.26
N THR A 165 -14.78 11.61 9.47
CA THR A 165 -15.06 10.65 8.39
C THR A 165 -16.12 11.19 7.44
N LEU A 166 -17.21 11.74 7.99
CA LEU A 166 -18.26 12.39 7.20
C LEU A 166 -17.71 13.56 6.38
N GLY A 167 -16.88 14.41 7.00
CA GLY A 167 -16.21 15.52 6.30
C GLY A 167 -15.29 15.03 5.18
N LEU A 168 -14.55 13.95 5.39
CA LEU A 168 -13.73 13.32 4.34
C LEU A 168 -14.62 12.84 3.18
N MET A 169 -15.70 12.10 3.46
CA MET A 169 -16.62 11.61 2.42
C MET A 169 -17.22 12.76 1.61
N ASN A 170 -17.63 13.85 2.24
CA ASN A 170 -18.20 15.04 1.59
C ASN A 170 -17.16 15.83 0.78
N SER A 171 -15.88 15.60 0.99
CA SER A 171 -14.79 16.24 0.25
C SER A 171 -14.44 15.52 -1.05
N PHE A 172 -14.97 14.31 -1.29
CA PHE A 172 -14.75 13.55 -2.51
C PHE A 172 -15.87 13.80 -3.54
N PRO A 173 -15.52 14.00 -4.82
CA PRO A 173 -16.52 14.11 -5.86
C PRO A 173 -17.26 12.78 -6.04
N SER A 174 -18.58 12.80 -5.95
CA SER A 174 -19.41 11.67 -6.34
C SER A 174 -19.29 11.45 -7.85
N ILE A 175 -18.87 10.26 -8.26
CA ILE A 175 -18.77 9.88 -9.70
C ILE A 175 -20.17 9.69 -10.31
N SER A 176 -21.17 9.36 -9.47
CA SER A 176 -22.55 9.12 -9.88
C SER A 176 -23.50 9.96 -9.04
N GLY A 177 -24.11 11.01 -9.61
CA GLY A 177 -25.10 11.84 -8.93
C GLY A 177 -25.11 13.31 -9.40
N ALA A 178 -26.02 14.11 -8.84
CA ALA A 178 -26.06 15.56 -9.07
C ALA A 178 -24.75 16.19 -8.54
N LYS A 179 -24.24 17.19 -9.29
CA LYS A 179 -23.05 17.96 -8.88
C LYS A 179 -23.28 18.54 -7.47
N GLN A 180 -22.67 17.93 -6.45
CA GLN A 180 -22.65 18.47 -5.11
C GLN A 180 -21.48 19.47 -4.99
N LYS A 181 -21.71 20.56 -4.28
CA LYS A 181 -20.65 21.51 -3.94
C LYS A 181 -19.71 20.81 -2.95
N LEU A 182 -18.47 20.59 -3.37
CA LEU A 182 -17.46 20.03 -2.47
C LEU A 182 -17.22 21.00 -1.32
N VAL A 183 -17.43 20.54 -0.12
CA VAL A 183 -17.21 21.32 1.11
C VAL A 183 -16.04 20.68 1.84
N GLY A 184 -14.90 21.37 1.85
CA GLY A 184 -13.74 20.92 2.61
C GLY A 184 -13.98 21.00 4.13
N ILE A 185 -13.24 20.23 4.90
CA ILE A 185 -13.28 20.27 6.36
C ILE A 185 -12.69 21.60 6.83
N PRO A 186 -13.43 22.45 7.56
CA PRO A 186 -12.96 23.78 7.98
C PRO A 186 -11.78 23.69 8.95
N GLY A 187 -11.02 24.78 9.05
CA GLY A 187 -9.88 24.93 9.97
C GLY A 187 -8.65 24.09 9.57
N SER A 188 -7.64 24.09 10.43
CA SER A 188 -6.39 23.36 10.26
C SER A 188 -6.28 22.19 11.24
N PRO A 189 -5.52 21.12 10.92
CA PRO A 189 -5.18 20.08 11.88
C PRO A 189 -4.57 20.66 13.16
N PRO A 190 -4.78 20.03 14.34
CA PRO A 190 -4.21 20.52 15.59
C PRO A 190 -2.69 20.37 15.61
N ASP A 191 -2.05 21.19 16.45
CA ASP A 191 -0.64 20.99 16.77
C ASP A 191 -0.49 19.64 17.52
N LEU A 192 0.36 18.76 16.98
CA LEU A 192 0.63 17.46 17.58
C LEU A 192 1.57 17.51 18.78
N VAL A 193 2.29 18.62 18.96
CA VAL A 193 3.15 18.85 20.12
C VAL A 193 2.31 19.21 21.34
N ALA A 194 1.22 19.95 21.14
CA ALA A 194 0.26 20.35 22.19
C ALA A 194 -1.17 20.04 21.74
N PRO A 195 -1.56 18.75 21.64
CA PRO A 195 -2.89 18.39 21.14
C PRO A 195 -3.99 18.84 22.10
N PRO A 196 -5.18 19.20 21.58
CA PRO A 196 -6.31 19.56 22.42
C PRO A 196 -6.75 18.38 23.31
N SER A 197 -7.27 18.69 24.50
CA SER A 197 -7.83 17.68 25.40
C SER A 197 -9.07 17.01 24.81
N GLY A 198 -9.26 15.71 25.08
CA GLY A 198 -10.39 14.95 24.57
C GLY A 198 -10.26 14.59 23.08
N CYS A 199 -11.34 14.68 22.33
CA CYS A 199 -11.33 14.38 20.91
C CYS A 199 -10.50 15.42 20.14
N LYS A 200 -9.43 15.00 19.49
CA LYS A 200 -8.50 15.89 18.74
C LYS A 200 -9.20 16.62 17.57
N PHE A 201 -10.34 16.11 17.10
CA PHE A 201 -11.11 16.73 16.03
C PHE A 201 -12.09 17.81 16.54
N HIS A 202 -12.38 17.90 17.85
CA HIS A 202 -13.41 18.79 18.38
C HIS A 202 -13.27 20.27 17.98
N PRO A 203 -12.06 20.87 17.80
CA PRO A 203 -11.95 22.26 17.36
C PRO A 203 -12.45 22.52 15.93
N ARG A 204 -12.63 21.46 15.15
CA ARG A 204 -13.09 21.48 13.75
C ARG A 204 -14.43 20.77 13.57
N CYS A 205 -15.01 20.28 14.67
CA CYS A 205 -16.28 19.58 14.65
C CYS A 205 -17.42 20.62 14.59
N ALA A 206 -18.15 20.62 13.46
CA ALA A 206 -19.32 21.49 13.26
C ALA A 206 -20.58 20.85 13.84
#